data_036d9b23150529ff6ad1fc5acf8c5cba
#
_entry.id   036d9b23150529ff6ad1fc5acf8c5cba
#
_cell.length_a   1.000
_cell.length_b   1.000
_cell.length_c   1.000
_cell.angle_alpha   90.00
_cell.angle_beta   90.00
_cell.angle_gamma   90.00
#
_symmetry.space_group_name_H-M   'P 1'
#
loop_
_entity.id
_entity.type
_entity.pdbx_description
1 polymer ?
#
loop_
_entity_poly.entity_id
_entity_poly.type
_entity_poly.pdbx_seq_one_letter_code
_entity_poly.pdbx_strand_id
1 'polypeptide(L)'
;MSEKINCPFCGNLIETDALKCEQCGALFKEPELPGIKFKEFGPFLAIDILTFGFFSTIWFFINGKAVNKLSDGKKDCLKLNWLVTLLAINGGFYLFFFYRQAAFLALFTLLQCIIYIALTYRVLRIIQKYTLRTYNVEIPFNPHYMIIFNILYLIHYIDTYKDRVYHVHEYFDWKSPQAVMLIILLLIIVFVLRFYNEILFLIR
;
A
#
# COMPACT_ATOMS: atom_id res chain seq x y z
N MET A 1 -24.27 23.21 -20.32
CA MET A 1 -24.77 22.03 -21.05
C MET A 1 -23.54 21.22 -21.40
N SER A 2 -23.40 19.99 -20.86
CA SER A 2 -22.27 19.11 -21.24
C SER A 2 -22.48 18.66 -22.70
N GLU A 3 -21.47 18.83 -23.53
CA GLU A 3 -21.49 18.29 -24.88
C GLU A 3 -21.50 16.75 -24.79
N LYS A 4 -22.28 16.11 -25.64
CA LYS A 4 -22.34 14.66 -25.74
C LYS A 4 -21.61 14.19 -26.99
N ILE A 5 -20.79 13.18 -26.83
CA ILE A 5 -20.05 12.53 -27.93
C ILE A 5 -20.42 11.05 -28.01
N ASN A 6 -20.19 10.45 -29.17
CA ASN A 6 -20.36 9.00 -29.31
C ASN A 6 -19.16 8.26 -28.73
N CYS A 7 -19.42 7.22 -27.95
CA CYS A 7 -18.39 6.32 -27.45
C CYS A 7 -17.65 5.65 -28.64
N PRO A 8 -16.32 5.75 -28.75
CA PRO A 8 -15.58 5.19 -29.87
C PRO A 8 -15.60 3.64 -29.90
N PHE A 9 -16.02 2.98 -28.82
CA PHE A 9 -16.03 1.50 -28.71
C PHE A 9 -17.42 0.89 -28.96
N CYS A 10 -18.51 1.54 -28.55
CA CYS A 10 -19.86 0.99 -28.68
C CYS A 10 -20.86 1.94 -29.37
N GLY A 11 -20.45 3.17 -29.71
CA GLY A 11 -21.32 4.16 -30.36
C GLY A 11 -22.35 4.85 -29.46
N ASN A 12 -22.44 4.49 -28.17
CA ASN A 12 -23.41 5.08 -27.26
C ASN A 12 -23.07 6.56 -26.94
N LEU A 13 -24.08 7.40 -26.70
CA LEU A 13 -23.89 8.79 -26.32
C LEU A 13 -23.36 8.89 -24.89
N ILE A 14 -22.23 9.56 -24.73
CA ILE A 14 -21.55 9.81 -23.45
C ILE A 14 -21.25 11.31 -23.28
N GLU A 15 -21.07 11.76 -22.06
CA GLU A 15 -20.59 13.13 -21.80
C GLU A 15 -19.11 13.26 -22.20
N THR A 16 -18.71 14.40 -22.70
CA THR A 16 -17.33 14.66 -23.21
C THR A 16 -16.27 14.50 -22.12
N ASP A 17 -16.62 14.70 -20.86
CA ASP A 17 -15.79 14.56 -19.67
C ASP A 17 -15.95 13.22 -18.95
N ALA A 18 -16.76 12.30 -19.52
CA ALA A 18 -16.96 10.98 -18.93
C ALA A 18 -15.63 10.21 -18.85
N LEU A 19 -15.35 9.65 -17.68
CA LEU A 19 -14.15 8.83 -17.45
C LEU A 19 -14.33 7.39 -17.95
N LYS A 20 -15.59 6.93 -18.05
CA LYS A 20 -15.97 5.57 -18.43
C LYS A 20 -17.27 5.58 -19.20
N CYS A 21 -17.39 4.70 -20.18
CA CYS A 21 -18.68 4.44 -20.84
C CYS A 21 -19.55 3.54 -19.94
N GLU A 22 -20.74 4.00 -19.59
CA GLU A 22 -21.66 3.23 -18.74
C GLU A 22 -22.14 1.94 -19.42
N GLN A 23 -22.19 1.93 -20.76
CA GLN A 23 -22.72 0.80 -21.50
C GLN A 23 -21.69 -0.30 -21.79
N CYS A 24 -20.50 0.06 -22.27
CA CYS A 24 -19.47 -0.94 -22.62
C CYS A 24 -18.33 -1.05 -21.61
N GLY A 25 -18.32 -0.15 -20.59
CA GLY A 25 -17.29 -0.15 -19.57
C GLY A 25 -15.92 0.41 -20.00
N ALA A 26 -15.77 0.84 -21.25
CA ALA A 26 -14.50 1.40 -21.75
C ALA A 26 -14.11 2.65 -20.96
N LEU A 27 -12.84 2.70 -20.52
CA LEU A 27 -12.25 3.85 -19.84
C LEU A 27 -11.64 4.81 -20.86
N PHE A 28 -11.91 6.10 -20.72
CA PHE A 28 -11.41 7.15 -21.62
C PHE A 28 -10.21 7.88 -21.05
N LYS A 29 -10.01 7.78 -19.76
CA LYS A 29 -8.85 8.34 -19.06
C LYS A 29 -8.09 7.27 -18.32
N GLU A 30 -6.77 7.30 -18.43
CA GLU A 30 -5.92 6.37 -17.67
C GLU A 30 -6.20 6.47 -16.16
N PRO A 31 -6.37 5.31 -15.50
CA PRO A 31 -6.52 5.30 -14.06
C PRO A 31 -5.24 5.76 -13.37
N GLU A 32 -5.35 6.80 -12.56
CA GLU A 32 -4.22 7.38 -11.84
C GLU A 32 -4.53 7.60 -10.36
N LEU A 33 -3.48 7.48 -9.55
CA LEU A 33 -3.48 7.90 -8.16
C LEU A 33 -2.72 9.24 -8.05
N PRO A 34 -3.43 10.40 -8.11
CA PRO A 34 -2.79 11.69 -8.21
C PRO A 34 -1.96 12.02 -6.97
N GLY A 35 -0.74 12.48 -7.21
CA GLY A 35 0.16 12.97 -6.16
C GLY A 35 0.88 11.90 -5.34
N ILE A 36 0.63 10.61 -5.55
CA ILE A 36 1.38 9.53 -4.88
C ILE A 36 2.75 9.41 -5.56
N LYS A 37 3.81 9.45 -4.74
CA LYS A 37 5.20 9.31 -5.15
C LYS A 37 5.75 7.93 -4.79
N PHE A 38 6.84 7.52 -5.46
CA PHE A 38 7.47 6.21 -5.23
C PHE A 38 6.46 5.06 -5.36
N LYS A 39 5.85 4.97 -6.55
CA LYS A 39 4.82 3.99 -6.88
C LYS A 39 5.41 2.64 -7.25
N GLU A 40 6.62 2.63 -7.82
CA GLU A 40 7.27 1.44 -8.35
C GLU A 40 7.75 0.52 -7.23
N PHE A 41 7.34 -0.74 -7.30
CA PHE A 41 7.64 -1.73 -6.27
C PHE A 41 9.13 -2.06 -6.16
N GLY A 42 9.82 -2.24 -7.28
CA GLY A 42 11.24 -2.63 -7.29
C GLY A 42 12.16 -1.62 -6.60
N PRO A 43 12.17 -0.34 -7.02
CA PRO A 43 12.96 0.71 -6.37
C PRO A 43 12.57 0.92 -4.90
N PHE A 44 11.27 0.85 -4.58
CA PHE A 44 10.81 0.96 -3.20
C PHE A 44 11.42 -0.15 -2.33
N LEU A 45 11.31 -1.41 -2.76
CA LEU A 45 11.82 -2.56 -2.03
C LEU A 45 13.34 -2.46 -1.81
N ALA A 46 14.10 -2.05 -2.83
CA ALA A 46 15.54 -1.88 -2.73
C ALA A 46 15.92 -0.84 -1.66
N ILE A 47 15.27 0.32 -1.66
CA ILE A 47 15.52 1.39 -0.68
C ILE A 47 15.07 0.94 0.72
N ASP A 48 13.93 0.26 0.84
CA ASP A 48 13.41 -0.18 2.13
C ASP A 48 14.32 -1.23 2.79
N ILE A 49 14.89 -2.16 2.01
CA ILE A 49 15.91 -3.10 2.48
C ILE A 49 17.18 -2.37 2.93
N LEU A 50 17.71 -1.43 2.11
CA LEU A 50 18.90 -0.65 2.44
C LEU A 50 18.73 0.20 3.70
N THR A 51 17.52 0.65 3.97
CA THR A 51 17.19 1.46 5.16
C THR A 51 16.63 0.64 6.33
N PHE A 52 16.72 -0.70 6.26
CA PHE A 52 16.20 -1.62 7.29
C PHE A 52 14.71 -1.38 7.63
N GLY A 53 13.90 -1.10 6.62
CA GLY A 53 12.46 -0.84 6.76
C GLY A 53 12.11 0.59 7.17
N PHE A 54 13.09 1.49 7.32
CA PHE A 54 12.82 2.87 7.70
C PHE A 54 12.18 3.68 6.57
N PHE A 55 12.47 3.32 5.30
CA PHE A 55 11.88 3.99 4.15
C PHE A 55 10.35 3.83 4.10
N SER A 56 9.82 2.72 4.57
CA SER A 56 8.37 2.52 4.73
C SER A 56 7.72 3.61 5.59
N THR A 57 8.37 4.05 6.68
CA THR A 57 7.91 5.17 7.50
C THR A 57 7.91 6.48 6.71
N ILE A 58 9.03 6.76 6.02
CA ILE A 58 9.20 7.97 5.21
C ILE A 58 8.14 8.01 4.10
N TRP A 59 7.82 6.87 3.48
CA TRP A 59 6.81 6.80 2.42
C TRP A 59 5.44 7.30 2.88
N PHE A 60 4.99 6.91 4.07
CA PHE A 60 3.72 7.39 4.62
C PHE A 60 3.73 8.91 4.89
N PHE A 61 4.86 9.46 5.32
CA PHE A 61 5.00 10.91 5.48
C PHE A 61 4.91 11.66 4.15
N ILE A 62 5.65 11.20 3.13
CA ILE A 62 5.68 11.84 1.81
C ILE A 62 4.30 11.78 1.15
N ASN A 63 3.63 10.62 1.24
CA ASN A 63 2.37 10.38 0.51
C ASN A 63 1.11 10.68 1.33
N GLY A 64 1.22 10.94 2.64
CA GLY A 64 0.07 11.15 3.52
C GLY A 64 -0.87 12.26 3.04
N LYS A 65 -0.32 13.38 2.54
CA LYS A 65 -1.13 14.48 1.99
C LYS A 65 -1.86 14.07 0.69
N ALA A 66 -1.20 13.30 -0.19
CA ALA A 66 -1.79 12.81 -1.43
C ALA A 66 -2.90 11.81 -1.13
N VAL A 67 -2.65 10.85 -0.26
CA VAL A 67 -3.67 9.87 0.18
C VAL A 67 -4.87 10.57 0.82
N ASN A 68 -4.66 11.59 1.65
CA ASN A 68 -5.73 12.37 2.25
C ASN A 68 -6.59 13.11 1.21
N LYS A 69 -5.99 13.58 0.10
CA LYS A 69 -6.75 14.21 -1.00
C LYS A 69 -7.64 13.21 -1.75
N LEU A 70 -7.29 11.92 -1.76
CA LEU A 70 -8.14 10.88 -2.33
C LEU A 70 -9.37 10.58 -1.46
N SER A 71 -9.35 10.98 -0.18
CA SER A 71 -10.43 10.76 0.78
C SER A 71 -11.39 11.96 0.80
N ASP A 72 -12.68 11.72 0.69
CA ASP A 72 -13.73 12.77 0.78
C ASP A 72 -14.02 13.24 2.19
N GLY A 73 -13.51 12.56 3.20
CA GLY A 73 -13.91 12.78 4.58
C GLY A 73 -12.79 13.32 5.46
N LYS A 74 -12.98 14.49 6.05
CA LYS A 74 -12.09 15.04 7.10
C LYS A 74 -11.81 14.05 8.23
N LYS A 75 -12.74 13.13 8.54
CA LYS A 75 -12.60 12.10 9.59
C LYS A 75 -11.54 11.04 9.26
N ASP A 76 -11.42 10.65 8.00
CA ASP A 76 -10.42 9.64 7.58
C ASP A 76 -9.01 10.25 7.54
N CYS A 77 -8.88 11.52 7.17
CA CYS A 77 -7.62 12.25 7.13
C CYS A 77 -6.97 12.38 8.53
N LEU A 78 -7.73 12.82 9.53
CA LEU A 78 -7.23 12.99 10.90
C LEU A 78 -6.68 11.67 11.47
N LYS A 79 -7.40 10.57 11.23
CA LYS A 79 -6.96 9.26 11.73
C LYS A 79 -5.70 8.75 11.04
N LEU A 80 -5.52 9.01 9.75
CA LEU A 80 -4.29 8.66 9.04
C LEU A 80 -3.10 9.45 9.58
N ASN A 81 -3.25 10.76 9.79
CA ASN A 81 -2.19 11.60 10.35
C ASN A 81 -1.77 11.15 11.75
N TRP A 82 -2.71 10.81 12.61
CA TRP A 82 -2.41 10.26 13.94
C TRP A 82 -1.61 8.96 13.87
N LEU A 83 -2.00 8.03 13.01
CA LEU A 83 -1.29 6.77 12.84
C LEU A 83 0.13 6.98 12.30
N VAL A 84 0.31 7.91 11.36
CA VAL A 84 1.64 8.29 10.84
C VAL A 84 2.50 8.91 11.94
N THR A 85 1.92 9.75 12.79
CA THR A 85 2.64 10.33 13.95
C THR A 85 3.06 9.24 14.94
N LEU A 86 2.16 8.33 15.28
CA LEU A 86 2.48 7.19 16.15
C LEU A 86 3.58 6.31 15.57
N LEU A 87 3.56 6.07 14.25
CA LEU A 87 4.60 5.32 13.57
C LEU A 87 5.97 6.00 13.67
N ALA A 88 6.03 7.33 13.52
CA ALA A 88 7.27 8.09 13.65
C ALA A 88 7.81 8.05 15.07
N ILE A 89 6.95 8.23 16.06
CA ILE A 89 7.33 8.16 17.48
C ILE A 89 7.86 6.75 17.78
N ASN A 90 7.12 5.72 17.38
CA ASN A 90 7.53 4.34 17.61
C ASN A 90 8.86 4.01 16.91
N GLY A 91 9.05 4.46 15.67
CA GLY A 91 10.31 4.30 14.93
C GLY A 91 11.50 4.97 15.63
N GLY A 92 11.30 6.17 16.20
CA GLY A 92 12.31 6.85 17.00
C GLY A 92 12.69 6.07 18.25
N PHE A 93 11.71 5.55 19.00
CA PHE A 93 11.96 4.68 20.15
C PHE A 93 12.66 3.37 19.74
N TYR A 94 12.25 2.75 18.63
CA TYR A 94 12.89 1.56 18.10
C TYR A 94 14.40 1.77 17.88
N LEU A 95 14.78 2.88 17.22
CA LEU A 95 16.18 3.23 16.99
C LEU A 95 16.93 3.48 18.28
N PHE A 96 16.31 4.14 19.28
CA PHE A 96 16.93 4.44 20.56
C PHE A 96 17.22 3.18 21.38
N PHE A 97 16.30 2.20 21.39
CA PHE A 97 16.43 0.98 22.17
C PHE A 97 17.14 -0.16 21.43
N PHE A 98 17.36 -0.02 20.11
CA PHE A 98 18.05 -1.02 19.30
C PHE A 98 19.39 -1.47 19.89
N TYR A 99 20.08 -0.57 20.58
CA TYR A 99 21.38 -0.84 21.17
C TYR A 99 21.36 -1.28 22.65
N ARG A 100 20.20 -1.34 23.30
CA ARG A 100 20.18 -1.46 24.76
C ARG A 100 19.47 -2.68 25.34
N GLN A 101 18.36 -3.18 24.79
CA GLN A 101 17.64 -4.33 25.40
C GLN A 101 16.74 -5.08 24.41
N ALA A 102 16.98 -6.38 24.24
CA ALA A 102 16.24 -7.25 23.29
C ALA A 102 14.72 -7.32 23.55
N ALA A 103 14.29 -7.34 24.82
CA ALA A 103 12.87 -7.45 25.16
C ALA A 103 12.06 -6.21 24.73
N PHE A 104 12.60 -5.01 24.93
CA PHE A 104 11.95 -3.78 24.47
C PHE A 104 11.94 -3.69 22.97
N LEU A 105 12.99 -4.16 22.29
CA LEU A 105 13.05 -4.23 20.84
C LEU A 105 11.91 -5.07 20.26
N ALA A 106 11.65 -6.24 20.82
CA ALA A 106 10.56 -7.12 20.38
C ALA A 106 9.18 -6.44 20.54
N LEU A 107 8.93 -5.78 21.66
CA LEU A 107 7.68 -5.06 21.91
C LEU A 107 7.48 -3.91 20.90
N PHE A 108 8.51 -3.10 20.65
CA PHE A 108 8.43 -2.00 19.68
C PHE A 108 8.27 -2.51 18.25
N THR A 109 8.92 -3.61 17.88
CA THR A 109 8.72 -4.24 16.57
C THR A 109 7.28 -4.70 16.38
N LEU A 110 6.70 -5.36 17.39
CA LEU A 110 5.30 -5.78 17.35
C LEU A 110 4.35 -4.59 17.21
N LEU A 111 4.55 -3.55 18.01
CA LEU A 111 3.75 -2.32 17.93
C LEU A 111 3.87 -1.65 16.56
N GLN A 112 5.07 -1.60 16.00
CA GLN A 112 5.32 -1.07 14.67
C GLN A 112 4.58 -1.86 13.59
N CYS A 113 4.62 -3.19 13.65
CA CYS A 113 3.86 -4.04 12.74
C CYS A 113 2.34 -3.77 12.81
N ILE A 114 1.79 -3.64 14.00
CA ILE A 114 0.36 -3.34 14.18
C ILE A 114 0.00 -1.98 13.58
N ILE A 115 0.84 -0.95 13.80
CA ILE A 115 0.62 0.39 13.25
C ILE A 115 0.69 0.35 11.72
N TYR A 116 1.67 -0.36 11.13
CA TYR A 116 1.78 -0.51 9.67
C TYR A 116 0.57 -1.22 9.08
N ILE A 117 0.09 -2.31 9.70
CA ILE A 117 -1.11 -3.02 9.25
C ILE A 117 -2.32 -2.06 9.24
N ALA A 118 -2.49 -1.29 10.32
CA ALA A 118 -3.58 -0.32 10.41
C ALA A 118 -3.49 0.79 9.36
N LEU A 119 -2.29 1.32 9.09
CA LEU A 119 -2.04 2.34 8.06
C LEU A 119 -2.30 1.78 6.66
N THR A 120 -1.74 0.63 6.36
CA THR A 120 -1.90 -0.05 5.06
C THR A 120 -3.36 -0.33 4.77
N TYR A 121 -4.10 -0.90 5.72
CA TYR A 121 -5.54 -1.15 5.58
C TYR A 121 -6.31 0.14 5.27
N ARG A 122 -6.01 1.22 5.98
CA ARG A 122 -6.68 2.51 5.76
C ARG A 122 -6.39 3.09 4.38
N VAL A 123 -5.13 3.07 3.96
CA VAL A 123 -4.74 3.57 2.64
C VAL A 123 -5.42 2.75 1.53
N LEU A 124 -5.43 1.42 1.63
CA LEU A 124 -6.12 0.56 0.67
C LEU A 124 -7.62 0.87 0.61
N ARG A 125 -8.28 1.08 1.75
CA ARG A 125 -9.70 1.47 1.80
C ARG A 125 -9.95 2.84 1.17
N ILE A 126 -9.06 3.81 1.37
CA ILE A 126 -9.17 5.12 0.73
C ILE A 126 -9.03 4.97 -0.80
N ILE A 127 -8.05 4.20 -1.27
CA ILE A 127 -7.86 3.93 -2.70
C ILE A 127 -9.09 3.23 -3.29
N GLN A 128 -9.65 2.20 -2.62
CA GLN A 128 -10.87 1.54 -3.07
C GLN A 128 -12.04 2.52 -3.24
N LYS A 129 -12.32 3.32 -2.21
CA LYS A 129 -13.40 4.32 -2.25
C LYS A 129 -13.18 5.36 -3.34
N TYR A 130 -11.94 5.82 -3.52
CA TYR A 130 -11.58 6.74 -4.61
C TYR A 130 -11.85 6.11 -5.97
N THR A 131 -11.42 4.86 -6.19
CA THR A 131 -11.58 4.15 -7.46
C THR A 131 -13.06 3.90 -7.76
N LEU A 132 -13.83 3.44 -6.77
CA LEU A 132 -15.25 3.22 -6.92
C LEU A 132 -15.98 4.51 -7.33
N ARG A 133 -15.65 5.63 -6.68
CA ARG A 133 -16.26 6.93 -6.98
C ARG A 133 -15.83 7.49 -8.33
N THR A 134 -14.54 7.40 -8.67
CA THR A 134 -13.99 8.06 -9.85
C THR A 134 -14.18 7.25 -11.12
N TYR A 135 -14.04 5.92 -11.02
CA TYR A 135 -14.09 5.02 -12.17
C TYR A 135 -15.29 4.07 -12.15
N ASN A 136 -16.10 4.11 -11.09
CA ASN A 136 -17.20 3.16 -10.84
C ASN A 136 -16.72 1.68 -10.92
N VAL A 137 -15.52 1.42 -10.41
CA VAL A 137 -14.88 0.09 -10.38
C VAL A 137 -14.48 -0.22 -8.94
N GLU A 138 -14.94 -1.36 -8.44
CA GLU A 138 -14.51 -1.86 -7.14
C GLU A 138 -13.30 -2.77 -7.32
N ILE A 139 -12.14 -2.36 -6.82
CA ILE A 139 -10.92 -3.14 -6.84
C ILE A 139 -10.78 -3.85 -5.49
N PRO A 140 -10.94 -5.18 -5.43
CA PRO A 140 -10.75 -5.91 -4.19
C PRO A 140 -9.27 -5.94 -3.76
N PHE A 141 -9.02 -6.04 -2.47
CA PHE A 141 -7.70 -6.38 -1.93
C PHE A 141 -7.80 -7.60 -1.02
N ASN A 142 -6.73 -8.39 -0.97
CA ASN A 142 -6.69 -9.59 -0.14
C ASN A 142 -6.19 -9.22 1.28
N PRO A 143 -7.02 -9.35 2.33
CA PRO A 143 -6.64 -9.00 3.69
C PRO A 143 -5.52 -9.88 4.25
N HIS A 144 -5.42 -11.16 3.83
CA HIS A 144 -4.38 -12.07 4.31
C HIS A 144 -3.00 -11.64 3.80
N TYR A 145 -2.89 -11.33 2.51
CA TYR A 145 -1.63 -10.79 1.95
C TYR A 145 -1.29 -9.44 2.53
N MET A 146 -2.28 -8.59 2.78
CA MET A 146 -2.06 -7.31 3.45
C MET A 146 -1.47 -7.48 4.85
N ILE A 147 -1.95 -8.43 5.64
CA ILE A 147 -1.42 -8.68 6.99
C ILE A 147 0.01 -9.23 6.93
N ILE A 148 0.29 -10.15 6.01
CA ILE A 148 1.62 -10.81 5.88
C ILE A 148 2.66 -9.85 5.31
N PHE A 149 2.34 -9.17 4.21
CA PHE A 149 3.28 -8.34 3.46
C PHE A 149 3.16 -6.85 3.75
N ASN A 150 2.09 -6.44 4.44
CA ASN A 150 1.89 -5.09 4.94
C ASN A 150 2.13 -4.01 3.88
N ILE A 151 3.13 -3.13 4.10
CA ILE A 151 3.45 -2.01 3.20
C ILE A 151 3.91 -2.49 1.82
N LEU A 152 4.61 -3.61 1.72
CA LEU A 152 5.04 -4.19 0.45
C LEU A 152 3.83 -4.55 -0.42
N TYR A 153 2.77 -5.09 0.20
CA TYR A 153 1.51 -5.34 -0.50
C TYR A 153 0.86 -4.04 -0.98
N LEU A 154 0.88 -2.98 -0.14
CA LEU A 154 0.36 -1.66 -0.52
C LEU A 154 1.09 -1.09 -1.74
N ILE A 155 2.43 -1.12 -1.73
CA ILE A 155 3.21 -0.58 -2.84
C ILE A 155 3.00 -1.39 -4.12
N HIS A 156 2.98 -2.73 -4.02
CA HIS A 156 2.63 -3.58 -5.16
C HIS A 156 1.20 -3.31 -5.67
N TYR A 157 0.25 -3.07 -4.78
CA TYR A 157 -1.13 -2.71 -5.14
C TYR A 157 -1.19 -1.37 -5.88
N ILE A 158 -0.38 -0.38 -5.48
CA ILE A 158 -0.28 0.93 -6.13
C ILE A 158 0.44 0.81 -7.47
N ASP A 159 1.52 0.04 -7.55
CA ASP A 159 2.28 -0.21 -8.77
C ASP A 159 1.42 -0.84 -9.88
N THR A 160 0.62 -1.84 -9.50
CA THR A 160 -0.31 -2.54 -10.40
C THR A 160 -1.70 -1.89 -10.48
N TYR A 161 -1.87 -0.66 -9.98
CA TYR A 161 -3.19 0.00 -9.87
C TYR A 161 -3.91 0.11 -11.22
N LYS A 162 -3.21 0.55 -12.26
CA LYS A 162 -3.77 0.70 -13.60
C LYS A 162 -4.34 -0.63 -14.11
N ASP A 163 -3.53 -1.69 -14.05
CA ASP A 163 -3.91 -3.01 -14.54
C ASP A 163 -5.09 -3.58 -13.74
N ARG A 164 -5.13 -3.32 -12.44
CA ARG A 164 -6.25 -3.73 -11.57
C ARG A 164 -7.56 -3.05 -11.93
N VAL A 165 -7.51 -1.78 -12.35
CA VAL A 165 -8.73 -1.05 -12.78
C VAL A 165 -9.23 -1.58 -14.14
N TYR A 166 -8.32 -1.92 -15.05
CA TYR A 166 -8.69 -2.47 -16.37
C TYR A 166 -9.13 -3.93 -16.32
N HIS A 167 -8.49 -4.76 -15.49
CA HIS A 167 -8.64 -6.22 -15.45
C HIS A 167 -9.10 -6.74 -14.09
N VAL A 168 -10.16 -6.13 -13.50
CA VAL A 168 -10.65 -6.45 -12.14
C VAL A 168 -10.88 -7.95 -11.94
N HIS A 169 -11.35 -8.67 -12.96
CA HIS A 169 -11.66 -10.09 -12.86
C HIS A 169 -10.44 -11.01 -12.91
N GLU A 170 -9.32 -10.55 -13.48
CA GLU A 170 -8.11 -11.37 -13.66
C GLU A 170 -7.13 -11.26 -12.49
N TYR A 171 -7.17 -10.13 -11.74
CA TYR A 171 -6.21 -9.84 -10.66
C TYR A 171 -6.52 -10.51 -9.32
N PHE A 172 -7.59 -11.31 -9.25
CA PHE A 172 -7.92 -12.02 -8.01
C PHE A 172 -6.98 -13.20 -7.70
N ASP A 173 -6.26 -13.67 -8.73
CA ASP A 173 -5.27 -14.74 -8.57
C ASP A 173 -3.83 -14.19 -8.60
N TRP A 174 -3.17 -14.25 -7.48
CA TRP A 174 -1.71 -14.25 -7.46
C TRP A 174 -1.24 -15.53 -8.18
N LYS A 175 -1.01 -15.43 -9.49
CA LYS A 175 -0.63 -16.53 -10.38
C LYS A 175 0.73 -17.18 -10.05
N SER A 176 1.43 -16.72 -8.99
CA SER A 176 2.70 -17.34 -8.60
C SER A 176 2.82 -17.48 -7.07
N PRO A 177 2.31 -18.58 -6.50
CA PRO A 177 2.60 -18.92 -5.11
C PRO A 177 4.12 -19.00 -4.85
N GLN A 178 4.94 -19.23 -5.88
CA GLN A 178 6.40 -19.27 -5.82
C GLN A 178 7.03 -17.92 -5.46
N ALA A 179 6.54 -16.81 -6.02
CA ALA A 179 7.02 -15.48 -5.67
C ALA A 179 6.70 -15.13 -4.21
N VAL A 180 5.52 -15.51 -3.73
CA VAL A 180 5.11 -15.33 -2.33
C VAL A 180 6.01 -16.15 -1.41
N MET A 181 6.26 -17.42 -1.74
CA MET A 181 7.16 -18.28 -0.97
C MET A 181 8.59 -17.76 -0.96
N LEU A 182 9.09 -17.22 -2.07
CA LEU A 182 10.43 -16.63 -2.15
C LEU A 182 10.54 -15.40 -1.23
N ILE A 183 9.54 -14.53 -1.22
CA ILE A 183 9.53 -13.35 -0.34
C ILE A 183 9.45 -13.76 1.12
N ILE A 184 8.60 -14.73 1.47
CA ILE A 184 8.53 -15.27 2.84
C ILE A 184 9.88 -15.86 3.25
N LEU A 185 10.52 -16.63 2.38
CA LEU A 185 11.84 -17.21 2.64
C LEU A 185 12.89 -16.12 2.87
N LEU A 186 12.91 -15.07 2.03
CA LEU A 186 13.81 -13.93 2.20
C LEU A 186 13.55 -13.18 3.52
N LEU A 187 12.29 -12.98 3.90
CA LEU A 187 11.95 -12.35 5.17
C LEU A 187 12.39 -13.21 6.37
N ILE A 188 12.22 -14.53 6.29
CA ILE A 188 12.70 -15.46 7.31
C ILE A 188 14.23 -15.41 7.40
N ILE A 189 14.94 -15.40 6.27
CA ILE A 189 16.41 -15.31 6.25
C ILE A 189 16.87 -13.99 6.88
N VAL A 190 16.28 -12.85 6.50
CA VAL A 190 16.60 -11.55 7.09
C VAL A 190 16.32 -11.53 8.59
N PHE A 191 15.18 -12.11 9.00
CA PHE A 191 14.82 -12.22 10.42
C PHE A 191 15.83 -13.09 11.17
N VAL A 192 16.18 -14.26 10.65
CA VAL A 192 17.16 -15.17 11.27
C VAL A 192 18.54 -14.52 11.34
N LEU A 193 19.01 -13.87 10.27
CA LEU A 193 20.29 -13.18 10.28
C LEU A 193 20.33 -12.02 11.28
N ARG A 194 19.22 -11.28 11.41
CA ARG A 194 19.12 -10.16 12.34
C ARG A 194 19.11 -10.60 13.81
N PHE A 195 18.46 -11.71 14.12
CA PHE A 195 18.35 -12.25 15.47
C PHE A 195 19.36 -13.35 15.80
N TYR A 196 20.19 -13.77 14.83
CA TYR A 196 21.17 -14.84 15.02
C TYR A 196 22.11 -14.57 16.18
N ASN A 197 22.62 -13.34 16.30
CA ASN A 197 23.55 -12.98 17.39
C ASN A 197 22.83 -12.93 18.75
N GLU A 198 21.55 -12.57 18.79
CA GLU A 198 20.76 -12.53 20.04
C GLU A 198 20.35 -13.94 20.48
N ILE A 199 20.00 -14.82 19.53
CA ILE A 199 19.70 -16.22 19.81
C ILE A 199 20.95 -16.95 20.31
N LEU A 200 22.13 -16.70 19.74
CA LEU A 200 23.39 -17.25 20.22
C LEU A 200 23.74 -16.77 21.63
N PHE A 201 23.39 -15.53 21.99
CA PHE A 201 23.59 -14.99 23.33
C PHE A 201 22.65 -15.63 24.37
N LEU A 202 21.43 -16.00 23.97
CA LEU A 202 20.45 -16.68 24.85
C LEU A 202 20.77 -18.17 25.06
N ILE A 203 21.53 -18.80 24.17
CA ILE A 203 21.91 -20.23 24.24
C ILE A 203 23.23 -20.42 25.00
N ARG A 204 24.03 -19.37 25.19
CA ARG A 204 25.22 -19.35 26.05
C ARG A 204 24.90 -18.94 27.46
#